data_4fcea34f2ea54ea58a2208d4af5f16d9
#
_entry.id   4fcea34f2ea54ea58a2208d4af5f16d9
#
_cell.length_a   1.000
_cell.length_b   1.000
_cell.length_c   1.000
_cell.angle_alpha   90.00
_cell.angle_beta   90.00
_cell.angle_gamma   90.00
#
_symmetry.space_group_name_H-M   'P 1'
#
loop_
_entity.id
_entity.type
_entity.pdbx_description
1 polymer ?
#
loop_
_entity_poly.entity_id
_entity_poly.type
_entity_poly.pdbx_seq_one_letter_code
_entity_poly.pdbx_strand_id
1 'polypeptide(L)'
;MKITVGVPAYNEEKNIAGIIQNLTEISDTVIVCDDGSTDNTAKIAEKMGAIVITHERNLGYGGAIRSLFLKARELESDMLVTLDSDGQHRISDVLPVVEPILKNQADLVIGSRFLTENQEDMPKYRKIGIKMITSLANSSIEDTVSDSQSGFRAYGKNILSEITPSENGMGVSNEILMKVSKKGFKIAEVPIIVSYEGDTSTQNPISHGASVTLSTLKFISIDHPLKFYGLPGLVFLAIGLVFTVMTIQGFTETRQILLGTAVIGVGTIIFGTVLLMTSIILYSIVNLIREKN
;
A
#
# COMPACT_ATOMS: atom_id res chain seq x y z
N MET A 1 23.00 8.52 14.91
CA MET A 1 21.70 7.91 14.56
C MET A 1 22.00 6.58 13.89
N LYS A 2 21.35 5.51 14.34
CA LYS A 2 21.54 4.16 13.81
C LYS A 2 20.64 3.94 12.61
N ILE A 3 21.23 3.88 11.42
CA ILE A 3 20.52 3.64 10.16
C ILE A 3 20.52 2.14 9.89
N THR A 4 19.34 1.55 9.83
CA THR A 4 19.16 0.15 9.46
C THR A 4 18.53 0.07 8.08
N VAL A 5 19.10 -0.74 7.20
CA VAL A 5 18.51 -1.00 5.89
C VAL A 5 17.90 -2.39 5.89
N GLY A 6 16.63 -2.46 5.49
CA GLY A 6 15.84 -3.68 5.42
C GLY A 6 15.54 -4.08 3.98
N VAL A 7 15.88 -5.30 3.62
CA VAL A 7 15.71 -5.86 2.28
C VAL A 7 14.77 -7.06 2.34
N PRO A 8 13.53 -6.96 1.84
CA PRO A 8 12.67 -8.12 1.63
C PRO A 8 13.20 -8.92 0.43
N ALA A 9 13.36 -10.23 0.58
CA ALA A 9 13.92 -11.09 -0.45
C ALA A 9 13.13 -12.40 -0.62
N TYR A 10 12.93 -12.83 -1.86
CA TYR A 10 12.34 -14.12 -2.19
C TYR A 10 12.94 -14.67 -3.49
N ASN A 11 13.78 -15.71 -3.40
CA ASN A 11 14.50 -16.31 -4.52
C ASN A 11 15.39 -15.31 -5.28
N GLU A 12 16.24 -14.60 -4.53
CA GLU A 12 17.13 -13.54 -5.04
C GLU A 12 18.63 -13.91 -4.91
N GLU A 13 18.99 -15.19 -4.95
CA GLU A 13 20.37 -15.66 -4.79
C GLU A 13 21.37 -14.98 -5.74
N LYS A 14 20.90 -14.50 -6.91
CA LYS A 14 21.74 -13.84 -7.92
C LYS A 14 22.11 -12.40 -7.55
N ASN A 15 21.19 -11.69 -6.87
CA ASN A 15 21.28 -10.24 -6.65
C ASN A 15 21.70 -9.90 -5.22
N ILE A 16 21.30 -10.72 -4.23
CA ILE A 16 21.37 -10.37 -2.81
C ILE A 16 22.79 -10.08 -2.33
N ALA A 17 23.82 -10.78 -2.83
CA ALA A 17 25.20 -10.56 -2.42
C ALA A 17 25.70 -9.16 -2.76
N GLY A 18 25.50 -8.71 -3.99
CA GLY A 18 25.90 -7.39 -4.45
C GLY A 18 25.16 -6.27 -3.73
N ILE A 19 23.87 -6.47 -3.45
CA ILE A 19 23.06 -5.51 -2.70
C ILE A 19 23.60 -5.34 -1.28
N ILE A 20 23.83 -6.43 -0.53
CA ILE A 20 24.33 -6.37 0.85
C ILE A 20 25.72 -5.73 0.88
N GLN A 21 26.62 -6.11 -0.04
CA GLN A 21 27.96 -5.52 -0.12
C GLN A 21 27.90 -3.99 -0.20
N ASN A 22 27.10 -3.46 -1.11
CA ASN A 22 26.97 -2.03 -1.29
C ASN A 22 26.28 -1.34 -0.11
N LEU A 23 25.30 -2.00 0.53
CA LEU A 23 24.57 -1.43 1.68
C LEU A 23 25.41 -1.36 2.95
N THR A 24 26.34 -2.29 3.17
CA THR A 24 27.25 -2.28 4.33
C THR A 24 28.22 -1.11 4.34
N GLU A 25 28.43 -0.46 3.20
CA GLU A 25 29.26 0.75 3.10
C GLU A 25 28.56 2.02 3.60
N ILE A 26 27.23 2.04 3.63
CA ILE A 26 26.42 3.24 3.85
C ILE A 26 25.43 3.12 5.03
N SER A 27 25.35 1.98 5.67
CA SER A 27 24.42 1.73 6.79
C SER A 27 25.09 1.04 7.96
N ASP A 28 24.59 1.29 9.17
CA ASP A 28 25.10 0.66 10.39
C ASP A 28 24.72 -0.82 10.49
N THR A 29 23.61 -1.20 9.88
CA THR A 29 23.05 -2.56 9.96
C THR A 29 22.22 -2.87 8.71
N VAL A 30 22.45 -4.04 8.12
CA VAL A 30 21.62 -4.59 7.04
C VAL A 30 20.81 -5.76 7.59
N ILE A 31 19.48 -5.72 7.41
CA ILE A 31 18.56 -6.82 7.70
C ILE A 31 18.01 -7.34 6.39
N VAL A 32 18.06 -8.64 6.20
CA VAL A 32 17.38 -9.32 5.08
C VAL A 32 16.23 -10.14 5.64
N CYS A 33 15.04 -9.92 5.14
CA CYS A 33 13.91 -10.81 5.41
C CYS A 33 13.73 -11.76 4.22
N ASP A 34 14.20 -12.98 4.38
CA ASP A 34 13.98 -14.07 3.45
C ASP A 34 12.57 -14.64 3.62
N ASP A 35 11.71 -14.37 2.65
CA ASP A 35 10.29 -14.75 2.70
C ASP A 35 10.03 -16.19 2.24
N GLY A 36 10.81 -17.13 2.81
CA GLY A 36 10.69 -18.56 2.53
C GLY A 36 11.24 -18.97 1.17
N SER A 37 12.41 -18.45 0.80
CA SER A 37 13.10 -18.81 -0.45
C SER A 37 13.42 -20.30 -0.52
N THR A 38 13.42 -20.82 -1.74
CA THR A 38 13.79 -22.21 -2.05
C THR A 38 15.23 -22.35 -2.59
N ASP A 39 15.88 -21.21 -2.86
CA ASP A 39 17.26 -21.11 -3.34
C ASP A 39 18.24 -20.79 -2.19
N ASN A 40 19.42 -20.29 -2.51
CA ASN A 40 20.43 -19.97 -1.50
C ASN A 40 20.39 -18.54 -0.95
N THR A 41 19.29 -17.79 -1.18
CA THR A 41 19.17 -16.38 -0.78
C THR A 41 19.56 -16.14 0.67
N ALA A 42 18.93 -16.84 1.63
CA ALA A 42 19.23 -16.68 3.07
C ALA A 42 20.69 -16.98 3.43
N LYS A 43 21.24 -18.09 2.92
CA LYS A 43 22.63 -18.51 3.19
C LYS A 43 23.66 -17.51 2.66
N ILE A 44 23.37 -16.92 1.49
CA ILE A 44 24.24 -15.90 0.89
C ILE A 44 24.17 -14.63 1.76
N ALA A 45 22.97 -14.19 2.14
CA ALA A 45 22.79 -13.02 2.96
C ALA A 45 23.50 -13.13 4.32
N GLU A 46 23.41 -14.28 4.99
CA GLU A 46 24.14 -14.56 6.25
C GLU A 46 25.67 -14.47 6.07
N LYS A 47 26.20 -15.09 5.00
CA LYS A 47 27.64 -15.05 4.70
C LYS A 47 28.14 -13.65 4.39
N MET A 48 27.30 -12.79 3.85
CA MET A 48 27.63 -11.39 3.58
C MET A 48 27.52 -10.49 4.83
N GLY A 49 27.15 -11.06 6.00
CA GLY A 49 27.11 -10.35 7.27
C GLY A 49 25.79 -9.64 7.57
N ALA A 50 24.73 -9.87 6.79
CA ALA A 50 23.41 -9.35 7.10
C ALA A 50 22.76 -10.11 8.27
N ILE A 51 21.92 -9.43 9.03
CA ILE A 51 21.01 -10.07 9.97
C ILE A 51 19.85 -10.67 9.15
N VAL A 52 19.71 -11.99 9.16
CA VAL A 52 18.68 -12.67 8.36
C VAL A 52 17.50 -13.08 9.21
N ILE A 53 16.30 -12.78 8.74
CA ILE A 53 15.03 -13.30 9.26
C ILE A 53 14.51 -14.25 8.17
N THR A 54 14.27 -15.51 8.50
CA THR A 54 13.74 -16.50 7.54
C THR A 54 12.33 -16.90 7.92
N HIS A 55 11.39 -16.76 6.99
CA HIS A 55 10.03 -17.28 7.15
C HIS A 55 9.96 -18.76 6.77
N GLU A 56 9.18 -19.54 7.48
CA GLU A 56 8.96 -20.97 7.16
C GLU A 56 8.28 -21.18 5.79
N ARG A 57 7.55 -20.17 5.32
CA ARG A 57 6.86 -20.16 4.03
C ARG A 57 6.72 -18.71 3.54
N ASN A 58 6.46 -18.54 2.27
CA ASN A 58 6.17 -17.23 1.69
C ASN A 58 4.91 -16.62 2.33
N LEU A 59 5.08 -15.51 3.03
CA LEU A 59 4.01 -14.71 3.66
C LEU A 59 3.60 -13.52 2.80
N GLY A 60 4.32 -13.24 1.72
CA GLY A 60 4.15 -12.11 0.84
C GLY A 60 4.95 -10.88 1.27
N TYR A 61 5.10 -9.94 0.34
CA TYR A 61 5.90 -8.72 0.50
C TYR A 61 5.60 -7.98 1.80
N GLY A 62 4.32 -7.80 2.14
CA GLY A 62 3.91 -7.14 3.38
C GLY A 62 4.27 -7.91 4.64
N GLY A 63 4.30 -9.24 4.58
CA GLY A 63 4.79 -10.08 5.66
C GLY A 63 6.27 -9.83 5.93
N ALA A 64 7.09 -9.75 4.86
CA ALA A 64 8.50 -9.41 4.95
C ALA A 64 8.72 -7.99 5.50
N ILE A 65 8.00 -7.00 5.00
CA ILE A 65 8.06 -5.61 5.52
C ILE A 65 7.72 -5.56 7.01
N ARG A 66 6.68 -6.28 7.46
CA ARG A 66 6.33 -6.36 8.89
C ARG A 66 7.49 -6.92 9.72
N SER A 67 8.11 -8.00 9.28
CA SER A 67 9.25 -8.60 9.98
C SER A 67 10.45 -7.66 10.05
N LEU A 68 10.72 -6.89 8.97
CA LEU A 68 11.74 -5.84 8.97
C LEU A 68 11.43 -4.74 9.99
N PHE A 69 10.18 -4.26 10.08
CA PHE A 69 9.76 -3.27 11.08
C PHE A 69 9.97 -3.78 12.51
N LEU A 70 9.55 -5.01 12.79
CA LEU A 70 9.70 -5.61 14.13
C LEU A 70 11.19 -5.77 14.50
N LYS A 71 12.01 -6.21 13.56
CA LYS A 71 13.45 -6.37 13.79
C LYS A 71 14.18 -5.05 13.95
N ALA A 72 13.85 -4.03 13.16
CA ALA A 72 14.40 -2.69 13.33
C ALA A 72 14.03 -2.09 14.70
N ARG A 73 12.83 -2.34 15.20
CA ARG A 73 12.40 -1.95 16.54
C ARG A 73 13.17 -2.70 17.63
N GLU A 74 13.35 -4.03 17.50
CA GLU A 74 14.15 -4.85 18.42
C GLU A 74 15.60 -4.37 18.50
N LEU A 75 16.16 -3.93 17.37
CA LEU A 75 17.53 -3.40 17.29
C LEU A 75 17.64 -1.95 17.75
N GLU A 76 16.55 -1.35 18.22
CA GLU A 76 16.47 0.07 18.62
C GLU A 76 16.98 1.01 17.52
N SER A 77 16.64 0.73 16.26
CA SER A 77 17.04 1.54 15.11
C SER A 77 16.41 2.92 15.20
N ASP A 78 17.18 3.97 14.92
CA ASP A 78 16.65 5.33 14.82
C ASP A 78 15.89 5.52 13.51
N MET A 79 16.22 4.72 12.48
CA MET A 79 15.62 4.77 11.16
C MET A 79 15.71 3.41 10.48
N LEU A 80 14.64 3.06 9.74
CA LEU A 80 14.62 1.92 8.83
C LEU A 80 14.48 2.44 7.39
N VAL A 81 15.37 2.01 6.53
CA VAL A 81 15.23 2.20 5.08
C VAL A 81 14.86 0.87 4.46
N THR A 82 13.80 0.82 3.66
CA THR A 82 13.46 -0.38 2.88
C THR A 82 13.79 -0.17 1.42
N LEU A 83 14.29 -1.19 0.75
CA LEU A 83 14.50 -1.23 -0.70
C LEU A 83 14.33 -2.67 -1.20
N ASP A 84 13.91 -2.82 -2.45
CA ASP A 84 13.67 -4.12 -3.05
C ASP A 84 14.98 -4.85 -3.40
N SER A 85 14.95 -6.19 -3.39
CA SER A 85 16.12 -7.06 -3.62
C SER A 85 16.40 -7.37 -5.09
N ASP A 86 15.70 -6.73 -6.02
CA ASP A 86 15.80 -6.97 -7.47
C ASP A 86 16.98 -6.23 -8.14
N GLY A 87 17.71 -5.42 -7.40
CA GLY A 87 18.84 -4.65 -7.90
C GLY A 87 18.49 -3.45 -8.76
N GLN A 88 17.20 -3.08 -8.87
CA GLN A 88 16.75 -1.95 -9.69
C GLN A 88 17.06 -0.59 -9.05
N HIS A 89 17.24 -0.53 -7.72
CA HIS A 89 17.48 0.70 -6.98
C HIS A 89 18.96 1.05 -6.91
N ARG A 90 19.26 2.33 -7.10
CA ARG A 90 20.62 2.85 -6.90
C ARG A 90 20.88 3.02 -5.40
N ILE A 91 21.98 2.44 -4.92
CA ILE A 91 22.37 2.55 -3.50
C ILE A 91 22.69 4.01 -3.13
N SER A 92 23.19 4.81 -4.08
CA SER A 92 23.44 6.24 -3.89
C SER A 92 22.19 7.04 -3.48
N ASP A 93 20.99 6.53 -3.78
CA ASP A 93 19.73 7.20 -3.46
C ASP A 93 19.31 7.00 -1.99
N VAL A 94 19.99 6.13 -1.23
CA VAL A 94 19.72 5.92 0.20
C VAL A 94 19.94 7.20 0.99
N LEU A 95 21.06 7.91 0.79
CA LEU A 95 21.34 9.14 1.52
C LEU A 95 20.31 10.25 1.25
N PRO A 96 19.93 10.56 -0.01
CA PRO A 96 18.82 11.46 -0.29
C PRO A 96 17.49 11.08 0.38
N VAL A 97 17.17 9.79 0.44
CA VAL A 97 15.91 9.32 1.08
C VAL A 97 15.95 9.48 2.61
N VAL A 98 17.12 9.37 3.22
CA VAL A 98 17.33 9.51 4.66
C VAL A 98 17.40 10.96 5.12
N GLU A 99 17.90 11.86 4.28
CA GLU A 99 18.23 13.25 4.62
C GLU A 99 17.05 14.05 5.23
N PRO A 100 15.80 13.98 4.72
CA PRO A 100 14.69 14.73 5.30
C PRO A 100 14.36 14.30 6.74
N ILE A 101 14.55 13.01 7.08
CA ILE A 101 14.36 12.53 8.46
C ILE A 101 15.49 13.04 9.36
N LEU A 102 16.75 12.99 8.91
CA LEU A 102 17.89 13.52 9.64
C LEU A 102 17.74 15.02 9.96
N LYS A 103 17.09 15.77 9.06
CA LYS A 103 16.80 17.20 9.24
C LYS A 103 15.50 17.48 10.01
N ASN A 104 14.79 16.48 10.53
CA ASN A 104 13.49 16.58 11.18
C ASN A 104 12.40 17.27 10.30
N GLN A 105 12.51 17.13 8.99
CA GLN A 105 11.56 17.68 8.01
C GLN A 105 10.43 16.70 7.70
N ALA A 106 10.68 15.38 7.85
CA ALA A 106 9.71 14.33 7.62
C ALA A 106 9.90 13.16 8.62
N ASP A 107 8.84 12.38 8.82
CA ASP A 107 8.86 11.12 9.58
C ASP A 107 8.88 9.92 8.61
N LEU A 108 8.22 10.04 7.44
CA LEU A 108 8.23 9.11 6.31
C LEU A 108 8.79 9.81 5.09
N VAL A 109 9.76 9.17 4.44
CA VAL A 109 10.24 9.62 3.11
C VAL A 109 10.02 8.52 2.09
N ILE A 110 9.44 8.88 0.96
CA ILE A 110 9.20 7.98 -0.18
C ILE A 110 10.15 8.37 -1.30
N GLY A 111 10.94 7.40 -1.76
CA GLY A 111 11.69 7.55 -3.00
C GLY A 111 10.73 7.48 -4.19
N SER A 112 10.41 8.62 -4.79
CA SER A 112 9.44 8.69 -5.89
C SER A 112 10.12 8.59 -7.25
N ARG A 113 9.60 7.69 -8.08
CA ARG A 113 9.99 7.52 -9.48
C ARG A 113 9.45 8.64 -10.37
N PHE A 114 8.47 9.41 -9.87
CA PHE A 114 7.76 10.42 -10.66
C PHE A 114 8.27 11.85 -10.47
N LEU A 115 9.24 12.08 -9.60
CA LEU A 115 9.88 13.37 -9.37
C LEU A 115 11.12 13.60 -10.25
N THR A 116 11.57 12.60 -11.02
CA THR A 116 12.66 12.71 -12.00
C THR A 116 12.11 12.88 -13.41
N GLU A 117 12.80 13.63 -14.25
CA GLU A 117 12.46 13.77 -15.66
C GLU A 117 12.77 12.50 -16.49
N ASN A 118 13.69 11.67 -16.03
CA ASN A 118 14.15 10.43 -16.69
C ASN A 118 13.24 9.24 -16.41
N GLN A 119 11.95 9.31 -16.83
CA GLN A 119 10.99 8.22 -16.73
C GLN A 119 10.78 7.48 -18.07
N GLU A 120 11.67 7.67 -19.04
CA GLU A 120 11.47 7.17 -20.41
C GLU A 120 11.44 5.64 -20.49
N ASP A 121 12.09 4.95 -19.55
CA ASP A 121 12.21 3.48 -19.54
C ASP A 121 11.02 2.75 -18.88
N MET A 122 10.11 3.48 -18.20
CA MET A 122 8.97 2.83 -17.56
C MET A 122 7.85 2.52 -18.57
N PRO A 123 7.39 1.26 -18.69
CA PRO A 123 6.28 0.90 -19.55
C PRO A 123 5.02 1.72 -19.25
N LYS A 124 4.35 2.25 -20.27
CA LYS A 124 3.18 3.15 -20.13
C LYS A 124 2.05 2.55 -19.29
N TYR A 125 1.76 1.26 -19.46
CA TYR A 125 0.72 0.58 -18.68
C TYR A 125 1.05 0.54 -17.18
N ARG A 126 2.33 0.34 -16.82
CA ARG A 126 2.80 0.35 -15.42
C ARG A 126 2.67 1.76 -14.83
N LYS A 127 3.06 2.78 -15.59
CA LYS A 127 2.91 4.20 -15.18
C LYS A 127 1.45 4.57 -14.92
N ILE A 128 0.53 4.15 -15.80
CA ILE A 128 -0.91 4.40 -15.63
C ILE A 128 -1.43 3.66 -14.39
N GLY A 129 -1.09 2.38 -14.23
CA GLY A 129 -1.50 1.58 -13.07
C GLY A 129 -1.07 2.19 -11.75
N ILE A 130 0.21 2.58 -11.62
CA ILE A 130 0.74 3.22 -10.41
C ILE A 130 0.00 4.54 -10.13
N LYS A 131 -0.22 5.39 -11.14
CA LYS A 131 -0.94 6.66 -10.97
C LYS A 131 -2.39 6.46 -10.53
N MET A 132 -3.10 5.45 -11.04
CA MET A 132 -4.46 5.13 -10.60
C MET A 132 -4.48 4.70 -9.13
N ILE A 133 -3.59 3.80 -8.72
CA ILE A 133 -3.49 3.32 -7.34
C ILE A 133 -3.08 4.47 -6.41
N THR A 134 -2.12 5.30 -6.82
CA THR A 134 -1.70 6.49 -6.06
C THR A 134 -2.83 7.50 -5.91
N SER A 135 -3.60 7.76 -6.97
CA SER A 135 -4.79 8.63 -6.88
C SER A 135 -5.83 8.09 -5.89
N LEU A 136 -6.02 6.78 -5.87
CA LEU A 136 -6.91 6.12 -4.91
C LEU A 136 -6.37 6.25 -3.48
N ALA A 137 -5.06 6.05 -3.25
CA ALA A 137 -4.45 6.24 -1.94
C ALA A 137 -4.56 7.69 -1.46
N ASN A 138 -4.30 8.66 -2.34
CA ASN A 138 -4.40 10.09 -2.06
C ASN A 138 -5.82 10.54 -1.66
N SER A 139 -6.86 9.80 -2.06
CA SER A 139 -8.24 10.11 -1.60
C SER A 139 -8.48 9.84 -0.11
N SER A 140 -7.54 9.16 0.56
CA SER A 140 -7.64 8.71 1.95
C SER A 140 -6.55 9.25 2.88
N ILE A 141 -5.68 10.10 2.36
CA ILE A 141 -4.59 10.75 3.11
C ILE A 141 -4.71 12.27 2.97
N GLU A 142 -4.17 13.00 3.95
CA GLU A 142 -4.21 14.46 3.94
C GLU A 142 -3.17 15.04 2.98
N ASP A 143 -1.94 14.51 3.01
CA ASP A 143 -0.86 14.89 2.10
C ASP A 143 -0.94 14.10 0.80
N THR A 144 -0.73 14.77 -0.34
CA THR A 144 -0.69 14.09 -1.63
C THR A 144 0.72 13.59 -1.93
N VAL A 145 0.82 12.33 -2.38
CA VAL A 145 2.08 11.73 -2.85
C VAL A 145 2.00 11.44 -4.35
N SER A 146 3.15 11.42 -5.00
CA SER A 146 3.26 11.11 -6.42
C SER A 146 3.47 9.62 -6.71
N ASP A 147 4.03 8.87 -5.73
CA ASP A 147 4.33 7.43 -5.86
C ASP A 147 4.02 6.62 -4.59
N SER A 148 2.77 6.24 -4.42
CA SER A 148 2.35 5.41 -3.29
C SER A 148 2.83 3.95 -3.37
N GLN A 149 3.39 3.52 -4.51
CA GLN A 149 3.77 2.14 -4.76
C GLN A 149 5.28 1.88 -4.67
N SER A 150 6.09 2.92 -4.44
CA SER A 150 7.53 2.72 -4.23
C SER A 150 7.79 1.94 -2.95
N GLY A 151 8.61 0.89 -3.03
CA GLY A 151 9.13 0.12 -1.90
C GLY A 151 10.36 0.79 -1.25
N PHE A 152 10.98 1.74 -1.95
CA PHE A 152 12.14 2.47 -1.45
C PHE A 152 11.68 3.62 -0.54
N ARG A 153 11.77 3.39 0.76
CA ARG A 153 11.25 4.32 1.78
C ARG A 153 12.17 4.38 2.99
N ALA A 154 12.18 5.54 3.66
CA ALA A 154 12.77 5.68 4.98
C ALA A 154 11.68 5.98 6.02
N TYR A 155 11.77 5.31 7.16
CA TYR A 155 10.84 5.42 8.29
C TYR A 155 11.61 5.86 9.53
N GLY A 156 11.24 6.98 10.12
CA GLY A 156 11.82 7.47 11.36
C GLY A 156 11.40 6.65 12.59
N LYS A 157 12.10 6.85 13.70
CA LYS A 157 11.91 6.13 14.96
C LYS A 157 10.47 6.16 15.47
N ASN A 158 9.79 7.32 15.34
CA ASN A 158 8.42 7.47 15.77
C ASN A 158 7.47 6.55 15.00
N ILE A 159 7.65 6.44 13.68
CA ILE A 159 6.86 5.51 12.86
C ILE A 159 7.15 4.06 13.27
N LEU A 160 8.42 3.70 13.45
CA LEU A 160 8.79 2.35 13.89
C LEU A 160 8.15 1.97 15.21
N SER A 161 8.03 2.90 16.16
CA SER A 161 7.43 2.63 17.48
C SER A 161 5.91 2.49 17.43
N GLU A 162 5.23 3.27 16.57
CA GLU A 162 3.78 3.41 16.60
C GLU A 162 3.04 2.64 15.52
N ILE A 163 3.72 2.28 14.43
CA ILE A 163 3.09 1.63 13.28
C ILE A 163 3.61 0.22 13.12
N THR A 164 2.68 -0.74 13.08
CA THR A 164 2.96 -2.12 12.70
C THR A 164 2.14 -2.45 11.46
N PRO A 165 2.79 -2.81 10.34
CA PRO A 165 2.10 -3.28 9.14
C PRO A 165 1.31 -4.57 9.41
N SER A 166 0.14 -4.72 8.80
CA SER A 166 -0.75 -5.88 8.97
C SER A 166 -1.11 -6.57 7.66
N GLU A 167 -1.04 -5.86 6.53
CA GLU A 167 -1.28 -6.42 5.20
C GLU A 167 -0.10 -7.31 4.79
N ASN A 168 -0.39 -8.51 4.27
CA ASN A 168 0.64 -9.44 3.84
C ASN A 168 1.07 -9.23 2.39
N GLY A 169 0.20 -8.67 1.56
CA GLY A 169 0.44 -8.45 0.14
C GLY A 169 1.14 -7.13 -0.17
N MET A 170 1.13 -6.78 -1.46
CA MET A 170 1.73 -5.54 -1.97
C MET A 170 0.96 -4.27 -1.56
N GLY A 171 -0.24 -4.40 -1.01
CA GLY A 171 -1.02 -3.28 -0.46
C GLY A 171 -0.42 -2.68 0.81
N VAL A 172 0.59 -3.30 1.42
CA VAL A 172 1.27 -2.82 2.63
C VAL A 172 1.82 -1.40 2.48
N SER A 173 2.30 -1.04 1.29
CA SER A 173 2.81 0.31 1.01
C SER A 173 1.73 1.39 1.21
N ASN A 174 0.51 1.12 0.76
CA ASN A 174 -0.64 2.02 0.96
C ASN A 174 -1.17 1.95 2.38
N GLU A 175 -1.20 0.77 3.01
CA GLU A 175 -1.57 0.62 4.42
C GLU A 175 -0.70 1.50 5.33
N ILE A 176 0.62 1.40 5.18
CA ILE A 176 1.57 2.20 5.98
C ILE A 176 1.32 3.68 5.73
N LEU A 177 1.20 4.10 4.47
CA LEU A 177 0.95 5.48 4.09
C LEU A 177 -0.32 6.04 4.75
N MET A 178 -1.42 5.28 4.72
CA MET A 178 -2.68 5.67 5.37
C MET A 178 -2.56 5.73 6.91
N LYS A 179 -1.85 4.77 7.53
CA LYS A 179 -1.61 4.77 8.98
C LYS A 179 -0.76 5.97 9.42
N VAL A 180 0.29 6.30 8.63
CA VAL A 180 1.19 7.44 8.86
C VAL A 180 0.43 8.75 8.77
N SER A 181 -0.33 8.97 7.69
CA SER A 181 -1.15 10.16 7.48
C SER A 181 -2.19 10.35 8.60
N LYS A 182 -2.89 9.27 8.97
CA LYS A 182 -3.91 9.31 10.03
C LYS A 182 -3.39 9.67 11.43
N LYS A 183 -2.12 9.37 11.69
CA LYS A 183 -1.44 9.75 12.93
C LYS A 183 -0.81 11.14 12.88
N GLY A 184 -0.93 11.85 11.77
CA GLY A 184 -0.40 13.21 11.58
C GLY A 184 1.12 13.27 11.43
N PHE A 185 1.78 12.15 11.06
CA PHE A 185 3.19 12.14 10.74
C PHE A 185 3.45 12.83 9.40
N LYS A 186 4.57 13.54 9.31
CA LYS A 186 4.99 14.28 8.12
C LYS A 186 5.52 13.33 7.04
N ILE A 187 5.01 13.47 5.82
CA ILE A 187 5.41 12.69 4.65
C ILE A 187 6.17 13.61 3.69
N ALA A 188 7.28 13.13 3.17
CA ALA A 188 8.02 13.79 2.10
C ALA A 188 8.33 12.79 0.97
N GLU A 189 8.59 13.32 -0.21
CA GLU A 189 9.06 12.54 -1.36
C GLU A 189 10.39 13.11 -1.84
N VAL A 190 11.27 12.22 -2.27
CA VAL A 190 12.53 12.58 -2.93
C VAL A 190 12.66 11.81 -4.25
N PRO A 191 13.28 12.41 -5.27
CA PRO A 191 13.48 11.72 -6.55
C PRO A 191 14.43 10.54 -6.40
N ILE A 192 14.08 9.40 -7.01
CA ILE A 192 14.95 8.24 -7.16
C ILE A 192 15.01 7.80 -8.62
N ILE A 193 16.07 7.08 -8.96
CA ILE A 193 16.24 6.50 -10.28
C ILE A 193 16.15 4.99 -10.18
N VAL A 194 15.24 4.39 -10.95
CA VAL A 194 15.05 2.95 -11.04
C VAL A 194 15.47 2.47 -12.43
N SER A 195 16.37 1.49 -12.48
CA SER A 195 16.77 0.85 -13.75
C SER A 195 15.78 -0.27 -14.07
N TYR A 196 15.26 -0.26 -15.29
CA TYR A 196 14.34 -1.31 -15.78
C TYR A 196 15.08 -2.26 -16.77
N GLU A 197 16.41 -2.26 -16.77
CA GLU A 197 17.20 -3.17 -17.61
C GLU A 197 17.21 -4.57 -17.00
N GLY A 198 16.75 -5.56 -17.78
CA GLY A 198 16.74 -6.99 -17.43
C GLY A 198 15.36 -7.58 -17.12
N ASP A 199 15.26 -8.92 -17.14
CA ASP A 199 14.06 -9.71 -16.79
C ASP A 199 13.94 -9.82 -15.25
N THR A 200 13.47 -8.74 -14.61
CA THR A 200 13.51 -8.61 -13.15
C THR A 200 12.15 -8.80 -12.44
N SER A 201 11.05 -8.90 -13.19
CA SER A 201 9.72 -9.06 -12.59
C SER A 201 9.24 -10.50 -12.66
N THR A 202 9.25 -11.20 -11.53
CA THR A 202 8.71 -12.57 -11.39
C THR A 202 7.18 -12.62 -11.30
N GLN A 203 6.49 -11.48 -11.21
CA GLN A 203 5.04 -11.42 -11.04
C GLN A 203 4.31 -10.89 -12.28
N ASN A 204 3.13 -11.48 -12.55
CA ASN A 204 2.24 -11.00 -13.60
C ASN A 204 1.70 -9.60 -13.24
N PRO A 205 1.97 -8.54 -14.05
CA PRO A 205 1.59 -7.16 -13.74
C PRO A 205 0.10 -6.94 -13.50
N ILE A 206 -0.76 -7.74 -14.15
CA ILE A 206 -2.22 -7.62 -14.03
C ILE A 206 -2.69 -8.14 -12.67
N SER A 207 -2.22 -9.32 -12.25
CA SER A 207 -2.59 -9.90 -10.96
C SER A 207 -2.06 -9.06 -9.80
N HIS A 208 -0.85 -8.52 -9.95
CA HIS A 208 -0.25 -7.61 -8.98
C HIS A 208 -1.08 -6.32 -8.84
N GLY A 209 -1.40 -5.63 -9.93
CA GLY A 209 -2.21 -4.42 -9.91
C GLY A 209 -3.61 -4.66 -9.31
N ALA A 210 -4.26 -5.78 -9.65
CA ALA A 210 -5.55 -6.15 -9.08
C ALA A 210 -5.48 -6.38 -7.57
N SER A 211 -4.46 -7.09 -7.07
CA SER A 211 -4.26 -7.34 -5.65
C SER A 211 -4.07 -6.04 -4.85
N VAL A 212 -3.21 -5.13 -5.34
CA VAL A 212 -2.98 -3.83 -4.69
C VAL A 212 -4.24 -2.98 -4.68
N THR A 213 -4.97 -2.96 -5.79
CA THR A 213 -6.23 -2.19 -5.88
C THR A 213 -7.27 -2.72 -4.89
N LEU A 214 -7.44 -4.04 -4.80
CA LEU A 214 -8.37 -4.66 -3.85
C LEU A 214 -7.99 -4.38 -2.40
N SER A 215 -6.70 -4.48 -2.05
CA SER A 215 -6.22 -4.15 -0.70
C SER A 215 -6.46 -2.68 -0.37
N THR A 216 -6.18 -1.77 -1.30
CA THR A 216 -6.42 -0.33 -1.11
C THR A 216 -7.91 -0.03 -0.93
N LEU A 217 -8.78 -0.60 -1.77
CA LEU A 217 -10.23 -0.47 -1.64
C LEU A 217 -10.73 -1.02 -0.30
N LYS A 218 -10.20 -2.15 0.16
CA LYS A 218 -10.51 -2.71 1.49
C LYS A 218 -10.19 -1.71 2.60
N PHE A 219 -9.00 -1.09 2.59
CA PHE A 219 -8.64 -0.09 3.61
C PHE A 219 -9.56 1.13 3.55
N ILE A 220 -9.81 1.68 2.37
CA ILE A 220 -10.72 2.84 2.20
C ILE A 220 -12.14 2.50 2.69
N SER A 221 -12.63 1.31 2.38
CA SER A 221 -13.97 0.87 2.77
C SER A 221 -14.14 0.73 4.28
N ILE A 222 -13.04 0.39 5.00
CA ILE A 222 -13.01 0.30 6.46
C ILE A 222 -12.83 1.69 7.10
N ASP A 223 -11.94 2.51 6.57
CA ASP A 223 -11.64 3.83 7.14
C ASP A 223 -12.76 4.86 6.93
N HIS A 224 -13.44 4.80 5.77
CA HIS A 224 -14.50 5.72 5.39
C HIS A 224 -15.79 5.02 4.95
N PRO A 225 -16.40 4.17 5.79
CA PRO A 225 -17.54 3.35 5.37
C PRO A 225 -18.75 4.18 4.96
N LEU A 226 -18.97 5.36 5.57
CA LEU A 226 -20.08 6.24 5.22
C LEU A 226 -19.92 6.81 3.81
N LYS A 227 -18.70 7.15 3.39
CA LYS A 227 -18.45 7.64 2.02
C LYS A 227 -18.46 6.50 1.01
N PHE A 228 -17.87 5.34 1.36
CA PHE A 228 -17.67 4.23 0.44
C PHE A 228 -18.96 3.44 0.15
N TYR A 229 -19.75 3.17 1.18
CA TYR A 229 -21.01 2.43 1.05
C TYR A 229 -22.25 3.33 1.18
N GLY A 230 -22.19 4.34 2.06
CA GLY A 230 -23.33 5.19 2.38
C GLY A 230 -23.76 6.07 1.21
N LEU A 231 -22.80 6.78 0.58
CA LEU A 231 -23.13 7.66 -0.54
C LEU A 231 -23.68 6.89 -1.75
N PRO A 232 -23.06 5.80 -2.22
CA PRO A 232 -23.68 4.96 -3.26
C PRO A 232 -25.06 4.41 -2.84
N GLY A 233 -25.22 3.99 -1.59
CA GLY A 233 -26.50 3.51 -1.07
C GLY A 233 -27.61 4.54 -1.20
N LEU A 234 -27.34 5.82 -0.88
CA LEU A 234 -28.29 6.92 -1.07
C LEU A 234 -28.62 7.15 -2.54
N VAL A 235 -27.63 7.07 -3.43
CA VAL A 235 -27.85 7.21 -4.88
C VAL A 235 -28.76 6.11 -5.40
N PHE A 236 -28.52 4.84 -5.02
CA PHE A 236 -29.37 3.72 -5.42
C PHE A 236 -30.80 3.85 -4.87
N LEU A 237 -30.97 4.34 -3.64
CA LEU A 237 -32.30 4.62 -3.08
C LEU A 237 -33.03 5.70 -3.87
N ALA A 238 -32.35 6.80 -4.23
CA ALA A 238 -32.93 7.86 -5.02
C ALA A 238 -33.35 7.36 -6.41
N ILE A 239 -32.54 6.56 -7.08
CA ILE A 239 -32.84 5.93 -8.36
C ILE A 239 -34.08 5.02 -8.20
N GLY A 240 -34.09 4.17 -7.17
CA GLY A 240 -35.21 3.28 -6.90
C GLY A 240 -36.53 4.01 -6.66
N LEU A 241 -36.47 5.12 -5.92
CA LEU A 241 -37.65 5.98 -5.70
C LEU A 241 -38.21 6.55 -7.03
N VAL A 242 -37.34 7.03 -7.92
CA VAL A 242 -37.73 7.52 -9.25
C VAL A 242 -38.44 6.42 -10.04
N PHE A 243 -37.86 5.22 -10.12
CA PHE A 243 -38.50 4.11 -10.85
C PHE A 243 -39.81 3.66 -10.20
N THR A 244 -39.92 3.72 -8.88
CA THR A 244 -41.19 3.45 -8.18
C THR A 244 -42.26 4.47 -8.53
N VAL A 245 -41.95 5.77 -8.56
CA VAL A 245 -42.86 6.82 -8.97
C VAL A 245 -43.31 6.62 -10.43
N MET A 246 -42.34 6.33 -11.34
CA MET A 246 -42.67 6.03 -12.74
C MET A 246 -43.62 4.82 -12.90
N THR A 247 -43.43 3.79 -12.10
CA THR A 247 -44.29 2.59 -12.08
C THR A 247 -45.71 2.95 -11.65
N ILE A 248 -45.85 3.76 -10.57
CA ILE A 248 -47.17 4.21 -10.08
C ILE A 248 -47.86 5.09 -11.10
N GLN A 249 -47.17 6.05 -11.71
CA GLN A 249 -47.72 6.90 -12.75
C GLN A 249 -48.20 6.08 -13.96
N GLY A 250 -47.34 5.17 -14.46
CA GLY A 250 -47.73 4.29 -15.58
C GLY A 250 -48.95 3.42 -15.26
N PHE A 251 -49.05 2.92 -14.02
CA PHE A 251 -50.23 2.17 -13.58
C PHE A 251 -51.50 3.04 -13.51
N THR A 252 -51.40 4.29 -13.08
CA THR A 252 -52.55 5.18 -13.03
C THR A 252 -53.09 5.49 -14.43
N GLU A 253 -52.22 5.60 -15.43
CA GLU A 253 -52.55 5.90 -16.81
C GLU A 253 -53.07 4.69 -17.59
N THR A 254 -52.36 3.56 -17.49
CA THR A 254 -52.63 2.38 -18.33
C THR A 254 -53.37 1.26 -17.62
N ARG A 255 -53.53 1.32 -16.30
CA ARG A 255 -54.03 0.23 -15.42
C ARG A 255 -53.23 -1.08 -15.56
N GLN A 256 -52.00 -1.00 -16.10
CA GLN A 256 -51.09 -2.13 -16.24
C GLN A 256 -49.80 -1.83 -15.46
N ILE A 257 -49.27 -2.84 -14.76
CA ILE A 257 -48.01 -2.70 -14.08
C ILE A 257 -46.88 -2.83 -15.11
N LEU A 258 -46.09 -1.79 -15.25
CA LEU A 258 -44.86 -1.80 -16.03
C LEU A 258 -43.79 -2.64 -15.27
N LEU A 259 -43.78 -3.95 -15.55
CA LEU A 259 -42.94 -4.91 -14.80
C LEU A 259 -41.48 -4.52 -14.80
N GLY A 260 -40.96 -3.99 -15.90
CA GLY A 260 -39.54 -3.57 -16.00
C GLY A 260 -39.19 -2.47 -15.02
N THR A 261 -39.97 -1.40 -14.94
CA THR A 261 -39.73 -0.29 -14.00
C THR A 261 -39.95 -0.70 -12.55
N ALA A 262 -40.92 -1.56 -12.28
CA ALA A 262 -41.20 -2.10 -10.96
C ALA A 262 -40.03 -2.95 -10.43
N VAL A 263 -39.49 -3.86 -11.22
CA VAL A 263 -38.37 -4.71 -10.85
C VAL A 263 -37.10 -3.89 -10.61
N ILE A 264 -36.80 -2.92 -11.48
CA ILE A 264 -35.66 -2.01 -11.32
C ILE A 264 -35.85 -1.17 -10.05
N GLY A 265 -37.03 -0.61 -9.80
CA GLY A 265 -37.32 0.20 -8.62
C GLY A 265 -37.10 -0.58 -7.31
N VAL A 266 -37.74 -1.77 -7.20
CA VAL A 266 -37.58 -2.61 -6.00
C VAL A 266 -36.14 -3.10 -5.84
N GLY A 267 -35.51 -3.56 -6.93
CA GLY A 267 -34.12 -4.06 -6.89
C GLY A 267 -33.12 -3.00 -6.43
N THR A 268 -33.26 -1.76 -6.96
CA THR A 268 -32.35 -0.66 -6.57
C THR A 268 -32.60 -0.17 -5.15
N ILE A 269 -33.85 -0.17 -4.66
CA ILE A 269 -34.17 0.15 -3.26
C ILE A 269 -33.55 -0.89 -2.32
N ILE A 270 -33.72 -2.18 -2.59
CA ILE A 270 -33.14 -3.24 -1.77
C ILE A 270 -31.61 -3.11 -1.75
N PHE A 271 -30.97 -2.94 -2.90
CA PHE A 271 -29.53 -2.82 -3.00
C PHE A 271 -29.02 -1.57 -2.26
N GLY A 272 -29.68 -0.42 -2.43
CA GLY A 272 -29.34 0.82 -1.72
C GLY A 272 -29.49 0.67 -0.19
N THR A 273 -30.55 0.01 0.28
CA THR A 273 -30.78 -0.27 1.69
C THR A 273 -29.69 -1.14 2.27
N VAL A 274 -29.29 -2.22 1.59
CA VAL A 274 -28.21 -3.11 2.01
C VAL A 274 -26.88 -2.33 2.13
N LEU A 275 -26.55 -1.49 1.14
CA LEU A 275 -25.35 -0.65 1.20
C LEU A 275 -25.38 0.31 2.39
N LEU A 276 -26.51 0.96 2.67
CA LEU A 276 -26.65 1.86 3.81
C LEU A 276 -26.53 1.12 5.16
N MET A 277 -27.16 -0.03 5.30
CA MET A 277 -27.03 -0.86 6.51
C MET A 277 -25.57 -1.30 6.72
N THR A 278 -24.90 -1.76 5.67
CA THR A 278 -23.47 -2.12 5.71
C THR A 278 -22.62 -0.91 6.15
N SER A 279 -22.91 0.25 5.59
CA SER A 279 -22.20 1.50 5.93
C SER A 279 -22.31 1.84 7.41
N ILE A 280 -23.53 1.79 7.99
CA ILE A 280 -23.79 2.11 9.40
C ILE A 280 -23.14 1.09 10.31
N ILE A 281 -23.25 -0.21 10.00
CA ILE A 281 -22.68 -1.28 10.80
C ILE A 281 -21.16 -1.15 10.86
N LEU A 282 -20.51 -0.99 9.70
CA LEU A 282 -19.05 -0.83 9.65
C LEU A 282 -18.61 0.44 10.37
N TYR A 283 -19.32 1.55 10.22
CA TYR A 283 -19.03 2.80 10.93
C TYR A 283 -19.07 2.60 12.45
N SER A 284 -20.10 1.92 12.94
CA SER A 284 -20.26 1.64 14.37
C SER A 284 -19.15 0.74 14.91
N ILE A 285 -18.80 -0.32 14.17
CA ILE A 285 -17.71 -1.25 14.55
C ILE A 285 -16.37 -0.52 14.60
N VAL A 286 -16.06 0.27 13.57
CA VAL A 286 -14.79 1.01 13.49
C VAL A 286 -14.67 2.02 14.63
N ASN A 287 -15.76 2.73 14.99
CA ASN A 287 -15.75 3.68 16.11
C ASN A 287 -15.55 2.97 17.45
N LEU A 288 -16.23 1.82 17.68
CA LEU A 288 -16.02 1.04 18.91
C LEU A 288 -14.58 0.55 19.08
N ILE A 289 -13.91 0.18 17.97
CA ILE A 289 -12.51 -0.21 18.01
C ILE A 289 -11.60 0.99 18.30
N ARG A 290 -11.93 2.18 17.74
CA ARG A 290 -11.17 3.42 17.97
C ARG A 290 -11.28 3.95 19.40
N GLU A 291 -12.41 3.75 20.07
CA GLU A 291 -12.60 4.15 21.47
C GLU A 291 -11.85 3.25 22.48
N LYS A 292 -11.47 2.03 22.06
CA LYS A 292 -10.74 1.08 22.90
C LYS A 292 -9.22 1.14 22.80
N ASN A 293 -8.70 1.86 21.82
CA ASN A 293 -7.26 2.10 21.59
C ASN A 293 -6.88 3.55 21.87
#